data_4881d0cba9f1ed4353acd11f3858494d
#
_entry.id   4881d0cba9f1ed4353acd11f3858494d
#
_cell.length_a   1.000
_cell.length_b   1.000
_cell.length_c   1.000
_cell.angle_alpha   90.00
_cell.angle_beta   90.00
_cell.angle_gamma   90.00
#
_symmetry.space_group_name_H-M   'P 1'
#
loop_
_entity.id
_entity.type
_entity.pdbx_description
1 polymer ?
#
loop_
_entity_poly.entity_id
_entity_poly.type
_entity_poly.pdbx_seq_one_letter_code
_entity_poly.pdbx_strand_id
1 'polypeptide(L)'
;MSQSTLRGGGVCPGVFLAMVSVPFLFVAALAASTLGLLPFETGIHTLITIVAIFVIFLFFIPHNASYAACRISRNFELMEQDLQEGLKGNALTIMGKTKSTLTVREFIEEYFKDIRDDNYARVAATIFPMLGILGTFVAIAVSMPDFTVTSSEKLDQQISLLLAGIGTAFYASIYGIFLSLWWIFFERRGLARIERQVLELEALYNSRIWSRSELVKHEHMQSELKDQKIIRTLQETFNLDFIKDMNAQYMKNYQRIVEDTSRSFALLADRMQEASNDLRQTLSMLQERKEAVEAEEALRRNMEQFARTAQTLERGLEHFDESVERSLEKIDFELAGAVERLGRITEMIARQRQQAGRRGPDERFFDDEDRGREV
;
A
#
# COMPACT_ATOMS: atom_id res chain seq x y z
N MET A 1 -1.49 17.57 -16.26
CA MET A 1 -2.57 17.77 -17.26
C MET A 1 -3.07 19.20 -17.16
N SER A 2 -3.16 19.90 -18.28
CA SER A 2 -3.54 21.33 -18.30
C SER A 2 -5.04 21.46 -18.04
N GLN A 3 -5.42 22.05 -16.92
CA GLN A 3 -6.83 22.28 -16.51
C GLN A 3 -7.62 23.24 -17.42
N SER A 4 -7.07 23.66 -18.56
CA SER A 4 -7.64 24.71 -19.39
C SER A 4 -8.61 24.23 -20.49
N THR A 5 -8.65 22.94 -20.83
CA THR A 5 -9.46 22.43 -21.95
C THR A 5 -10.84 21.90 -21.55
N LEU A 6 -11.10 21.64 -20.27
CA LEU A 6 -12.37 21.06 -19.80
C LEU A 6 -13.55 22.04 -19.70
N ARG A 7 -13.35 23.34 -19.98
CA ARG A 7 -14.40 24.37 -19.91
C ARG A 7 -15.30 24.49 -21.15
N GLY A 8 -15.09 23.72 -22.20
CA GLY A 8 -15.99 23.62 -23.36
C GLY A 8 -17.24 22.80 -23.06
N GLY A 9 -18.06 23.25 -22.12
CA GLY A 9 -19.25 22.54 -21.68
C GLY A 9 -20.36 22.52 -22.74
N GLY A 10 -20.32 21.59 -23.68
CA GLY A 10 -21.45 21.33 -24.54
C GLY A 10 -22.68 20.93 -23.73
N VAL A 11 -23.69 21.80 -23.64
CA VAL A 11 -24.98 21.48 -23.03
C VAL A 11 -25.60 20.31 -23.79
N CYS A 12 -26.08 19.28 -23.05
CA CYS A 12 -26.79 18.13 -23.60
C CYS A 12 -28.33 18.31 -23.51
N PRO A 13 -28.96 19.16 -24.34
CA PRO A 13 -30.36 19.54 -24.20
C PRO A 13 -31.30 18.35 -24.30
N GLY A 14 -31.00 17.38 -25.16
CA GLY A 14 -31.87 16.20 -25.35
C GLY A 14 -31.95 15.32 -24.10
N VAL A 15 -30.83 15.04 -23.44
CA VAL A 15 -30.82 14.24 -22.22
C VAL A 15 -31.41 15.04 -21.07
N PHE A 16 -31.08 16.33 -20.95
CA PHE A 16 -31.65 17.23 -19.96
C PHE A 16 -33.18 17.26 -20.07
N LEU A 17 -33.71 17.51 -21.29
CA LEU A 17 -35.15 17.56 -21.55
C LEU A 17 -35.83 16.21 -21.21
N ALA A 18 -35.21 15.09 -21.57
CA ALA A 18 -35.74 13.76 -21.26
C ALA A 18 -35.80 13.50 -19.75
N MET A 19 -34.80 13.95 -18.98
CA MET A 19 -34.77 13.80 -17.50
C MET A 19 -35.79 14.71 -16.83
N VAL A 20 -35.99 15.93 -17.34
CA VAL A 20 -36.88 16.93 -16.74
C VAL A 20 -38.34 16.69 -17.11
N SER A 21 -38.66 16.13 -18.31
CA SER A 21 -39.99 16.06 -18.88
C SER A 21 -41.04 15.43 -17.95
N VAL A 22 -40.77 14.21 -17.44
CA VAL A 22 -41.74 13.49 -16.59
C VAL A 22 -41.85 14.09 -15.18
N PRO A 23 -40.75 14.44 -14.49
CA PRO A 23 -40.85 15.17 -13.22
C PRO A 23 -41.60 16.50 -13.33
N PHE A 24 -41.37 17.24 -14.41
CA PHE A 24 -42.06 18.50 -14.65
C PHE A 24 -43.58 18.29 -14.92
N LEU A 25 -43.96 17.25 -15.70
CA LEU A 25 -45.37 16.91 -15.87
C LEU A 25 -46.07 16.59 -14.58
N PHE A 26 -45.41 15.93 -13.66
CA PHE A 26 -45.97 15.69 -12.30
C PHE A 26 -46.23 16.97 -11.55
N VAL A 27 -45.26 17.90 -11.54
CA VAL A 27 -45.39 19.22 -10.91
C VAL A 27 -46.52 20.02 -11.57
N ALA A 28 -46.58 20.01 -12.90
CA ALA A 28 -47.61 20.71 -13.70
C ALA A 28 -49.02 20.15 -13.43
N ALA A 29 -49.15 18.82 -13.25
CA ALA A 29 -50.43 18.20 -12.91
C ALA A 29 -50.90 18.63 -11.50
N LEU A 30 -49.98 18.69 -10.55
CA LEU A 30 -50.33 19.19 -9.20
C LEU A 30 -50.65 20.68 -9.19
N ALA A 31 -49.95 21.47 -9.97
CA ALA A 31 -50.27 22.89 -10.16
C ALA A 31 -51.64 23.09 -10.83
N ALA A 32 -51.96 22.25 -11.80
CA ALA A 32 -53.32 22.29 -12.44
C ALA A 32 -54.43 21.89 -11.44
N SER A 33 -54.12 20.95 -10.52
CA SER A 33 -55.02 20.58 -9.43
C SER A 33 -55.34 21.76 -8.49
N THR A 34 -54.32 22.54 -8.09
CA THR A 34 -54.52 23.72 -7.25
C THR A 34 -55.34 24.83 -7.91
N LEU A 35 -55.35 24.84 -9.26
CA LEU A 35 -56.16 25.71 -10.08
C LEU A 35 -57.62 25.20 -10.31
N GLY A 36 -57.96 24.03 -9.76
CA GLY A 36 -59.28 23.41 -9.90
C GLY A 36 -59.56 22.78 -11.25
N LEU A 37 -58.53 22.56 -12.07
CA LEU A 37 -58.62 21.92 -13.37
C LEU A 37 -58.69 20.38 -13.34
N LEU A 38 -58.32 19.79 -12.17
CA LEU A 38 -58.33 18.35 -11.94
C LEU A 38 -59.20 17.99 -10.74
N PRO A 39 -59.77 16.76 -10.70
CA PRO A 39 -60.76 16.34 -9.69
C PRO A 39 -60.19 16.01 -8.31
N PHE A 40 -58.92 16.31 -8.05
CA PHE A 40 -58.29 16.11 -6.73
C PHE A 40 -57.74 17.42 -6.19
N GLU A 41 -57.94 17.62 -4.88
CA GLU A 41 -57.48 18.83 -4.22
C GLU A 41 -56.07 18.67 -3.67
N THR A 42 -55.20 19.64 -3.92
CA THR A 42 -53.84 19.68 -3.38
C THR A 42 -53.64 20.98 -2.59
N GLY A 43 -53.08 20.87 -1.37
CA GLY A 43 -52.74 22.04 -0.57
C GLY A 43 -51.56 22.82 -1.21
N ILE A 44 -51.64 24.15 -1.16
CA ILE A 44 -50.60 25.02 -1.71
C ILE A 44 -49.22 24.79 -1.07
N HIS A 45 -49.18 24.45 0.22
CA HIS A 45 -47.93 24.09 0.95
C HIS A 45 -47.29 22.81 0.41
N THR A 46 -48.10 21.83 0.01
CA THR A 46 -47.61 20.59 -0.63
C THR A 46 -47.02 20.90 -2.01
N LEU A 47 -47.67 21.75 -2.81
CA LEU A 47 -47.13 22.20 -4.10
C LEU A 47 -45.80 22.92 -3.95
N ILE A 48 -45.67 23.84 -2.97
CA ILE A 48 -44.43 24.56 -2.68
C ILE A 48 -43.29 23.56 -2.34
N THR A 49 -43.58 22.58 -1.49
CA THR A 49 -42.62 21.55 -1.12
C THR A 49 -42.15 20.73 -2.33
N ILE A 50 -43.07 20.31 -3.19
CA ILE A 50 -42.76 19.53 -4.38
C ILE A 50 -41.96 20.35 -5.40
N VAL A 51 -42.30 21.64 -5.57
CA VAL A 51 -41.52 22.56 -6.41
C VAL A 51 -40.10 22.73 -5.87
N ALA A 52 -39.93 22.84 -4.55
CA ALA A 52 -38.61 22.94 -3.93
C ALA A 52 -37.78 21.67 -4.20
N ILE A 53 -38.38 20.49 -4.05
CA ILE A 53 -37.69 19.20 -4.38
C ILE A 53 -37.32 19.13 -5.86
N PHE A 54 -38.22 19.62 -6.74
CA PHE A 54 -37.95 19.67 -8.18
C PHE A 54 -36.78 20.61 -8.53
N VAL A 55 -36.69 21.78 -7.90
CA VAL A 55 -35.55 22.70 -8.08
C VAL A 55 -34.23 22.04 -7.64
N ILE A 56 -34.25 21.35 -6.51
CA ILE A 56 -33.09 20.58 -6.04
C ILE A 56 -32.73 19.50 -7.09
N PHE A 57 -33.72 18.78 -7.64
CA PHE A 57 -33.50 17.79 -8.70
C PHE A 57 -32.83 18.40 -9.93
N LEU A 58 -33.25 19.58 -10.39
CA LEU A 58 -32.61 20.28 -11.50
C LEU A 58 -31.13 20.56 -11.25
N PHE A 59 -30.78 20.93 -10.01
CA PHE A 59 -29.40 21.17 -9.61
C PHE A 59 -28.54 19.90 -9.69
N PHE A 60 -29.09 18.73 -9.42
CA PHE A 60 -28.39 17.46 -9.49
C PHE A 60 -28.19 16.92 -10.92
N ILE A 61 -29.03 17.29 -11.90
CA ILE A 61 -29.01 16.76 -13.27
C ILE A 61 -27.61 16.75 -13.93
N PRO A 62 -26.78 17.81 -13.83
CA PRO A 62 -25.44 17.83 -14.42
C PRO A 62 -24.53 16.73 -13.90
N HIS A 63 -24.78 16.21 -12.69
CA HIS A 63 -24.01 15.15 -12.05
C HIS A 63 -24.52 13.74 -12.38
N ASN A 64 -25.58 13.59 -13.16
CA ASN A 64 -26.10 12.29 -13.59
C ASN A 64 -25.22 11.66 -14.67
N ALA A 65 -24.98 10.33 -14.60
CA ALA A 65 -24.15 9.59 -15.55
C ALA A 65 -24.66 9.69 -16.99
N SER A 66 -25.97 9.74 -17.23
CA SER A 66 -26.52 9.92 -18.58
C SER A 66 -26.17 11.29 -19.17
N TYR A 67 -26.15 12.33 -18.37
CA TYR A 67 -25.75 13.66 -18.80
C TYR A 67 -24.24 13.72 -19.06
N ALA A 68 -23.43 13.16 -18.17
CA ALA A 68 -21.98 13.05 -18.34
C ALA A 68 -21.61 12.23 -19.58
N ALA A 69 -22.24 11.08 -19.80
CA ALA A 69 -22.04 10.25 -20.99
C ALA A 69 -22.32 11.01 -22.29
N CYS A 70 -23.37 11.85 -22.30
CA CYS A 70 -23.68 12.69 -23.47
C CYS A 70 -22.57 13.75 -23.68
N ARG A 71 -22.05 14.38 -22.64
CA ARG A 71 -20.94 15.34 -22.74
C ARG A 71 -19.68 14.70 -23.30
N ILE A 72 -19.34 13.49 -22.82
CA ILE A 72 -18.19 12.70 -23.33
C ILE A 72 -18.40 12.38 -24.79
N SER A 73 -19.58 11.85 -25.18
CA SER A 73 -19.88 11.50 -26.57
C SER A 73 -19.82 12.70 -27.50
N ARG A 74 -20.15 13.90 -27.04
CA ARG A 74 -20.09 15.13 -27.84
C ARG A 74 -18.66 15.63 -28.04
N ASN A 75 -17.80 15.43 -27.09
CA ASN A 75 -16.40 15.85 -27.13
C ASN A 75 -15.46 14.66 -27.40
N PHE A 76 -15.98 13.62 -28.08
CA PHE A 76 -15.26 12.36 -28.28
C PHE A 76 -13.92 12.55 -28.99
N GLU A 77 -13.86 13.39 -30.00
CA GLU A 77 -12.63 13.66 -30.77
C GLU A 77 -11.53 14.30 -29.88
N LEU A 78 -11.91 15.25 -28.99
CA LEU A 78 -10.98 15.87 -28.06
C LEU A 78 -10.51 14.86 -27.01
N MET A 79 -11.42 14.07 -26.46
CA MET A 79 -11.11 13.01 -25.51
C MET A 79 -10.17 11.96 -26.13
N GLU A 80 -10.38 11.61 -27.40
CA GLU A 80 -9.50 10.65 -28.09
C GLU A 80 -8.10 11.23 -28.33
N GLN A 81 -7.98 12.53 -28.64
CA GLN A 81 -6.70 13.21 -28.74
C GLN A 81 -5.97 13.22 -27.40
N ASP A 82 -6.65 13.57 -26.31
CA ASP A 82 -6.11 13.55 -24.95
C ASP A 82 -5.69 12.13 -24.54
N LEU A 83 -6.48 11.10 -24.90
CA LEU A 83 -6.13 9.69 -24.68
C LEU A 83 -4.85 9.32 -25.42
N GLN A 84 -4.73 9.70 -26.71
CA GLN A 84 -3.53 9.39 -27.49
C GLN A 84 -2.29 10.08 -26.92
N GLU A 85 -2.42 11.30 -26.45
CA GLU A 85 -1.34 12.04 -25.79
C GLU A 85 -0.97 11.37 -24.45
N GLY A 86 -1.96 11.00 -23.64
CA GLY A 86 -1.77 10.27 -22.39
C GLY A 86 -1.09 8.92 -22.61
N LEU A 87 -1.49 8.17 -23.64
CA LEU A 87 -0.84 6.90 -23.99
C LEU A 87 0.62 7.09 -24.42
N LYS A 88 0.93 8.17 -25.17
CA LYS A 88 2.32 8.50 -25.54
C LYS A 88 3.16 8.94 -24.34
N GLY A 89 2.59 9.77 -23.46
CA GLY A 89 3.26 10.26 -22.26
C GLY A 89 3.61 9.15 -21.26
N ASN A 90 2.82 8.07 -21.24
CA ASN A 90 3.03 6.90 -20.37
C ASN A 90 3.62 5.70 -21.12
N ALA A 91 4.33 5.95 -22.22
CA ALA A 91 4.95 4.90 -23.01
C ALA A 91 6.16 4.30 -22.31
N LEU A 92 6.16 2.99 -22.14
CA LEU A 92 7.25 2.20 -21.57
C LEU A 92 7.77 1.23 -22.62
N THR A 93 9.09 1.22 -22.81
CA THR A 93 9.76 0.30 -23.75
C THR A 93 10.29 -0.92 -22.97
N ILE A 94 9.74 -2.09 -23.30
CA ILE A 94 10.15 -3.37 -22.72
C ILE A 94 10.55 -4.29 -23.87
N MET A 95 11.77 -4.83 -23.85
CA MET A 95 12.31 -5.75 -24.87
C MET A 95 12.13 -5.22 -26.31
N GLY A 96 12.34 -3.92 -26.54
CA GLY A 96 12.23 -3.29 -27.86
C GLY A 96 10.79 -3.03 -28.34
N LYS A 97 9.78 -3.35 -27.53
CA LYS A 97 8.39 -2.99 -27.78
C LYS A 97 7.99 -1.82 -26.90
N THR A 98 7.47 -0.76 -27.52
CA THR A 98 6.98 0.43 -26.82
C THR A 98 5.46 0.39 -26.75
N LYS A 99 4.88 0.27 -25.55
CA LYS A 99 3.46 0.32 -25.29
C LYS A 99 3.20 1.21 -24.07
N SER A 100 1.97 1.69 -23.91
CA SER A 100 1.58 2.48 -22.74
C SER A 100 1.35 1.60 -21.51
N THR A 101 1.68 2.11 -20.34
CA THR A 101 1.28 1.54 -19.07
C THR A 101 -0.08 2.06 -18.60
N LEU A 102 -0.52 3.22 -19.14
CA LEU A 102 -1.84 3.78 -18.88
C LEU A 102 -2.89 2.93 -19.61
N THR A 103 -3.91 2.47 -18.89
CA THR A 103 -5.04 1.76 -19.47
C THR A 103 -6.12 2.75 -19.94
N VAL A 104 -6.90 2.36 -20.96
CA VAL A 104 -8.05 3.17 -21.41
C VAL A 104 -9.04 3.39 -20.28
N ARG A 105 -9.28 2.37 -19.48
CA ARG A 105 -10.20 2.43 -18.33
C ARG A 105 -9.78 3.49 -17.32
N GLU A 106 -8.53 3.47 -16.87
CA GLU A 106 -7.99 4.46 -15.93
C GLU A 106 -8.11 5.89 -16.48
N PHE A 107 -7.78 6.08 -17.75
CA PHE A 107 -7.91 7.39 -18.40
C PHE A 107 -9.36 7.88 -18.42
N ILE A 108 -10.30 7.01 -18.83
CA ILE A 108 -11.72 7.40 -18.90
C ILE A 108 -12.32 7.60 -17.52
N GLU A 109 -11.95 6.81 -16.52
CA GLU A 109 -12.39 7.00 -15.14
C GLU A 109 -11.91 8.35 -14.58
N GLU A 110 -10.66 8.74 -14.83
CA GLU A 110 -10.12 10.04 -14.44
C GLU A 110 -10.85 11.17 -15.17
N TYR A 111 -11.02 11.05 -16.52
CA TYR A 111 -11.73 12.00 -17.34
C TYR A 111 -13.21 12.16 -16.91
N PHE A 112 -13.83 11.06 -16.48
CA PHE A 112 -15.20 11.05 -16.01
C PHE A 112 -15.36 11.76 -14.65
N LYS A 113 -14.39 11.59 -13.75
CA LYS A 113 -14.37 12.31 -12.46
C LYS A 113 -14.25 13.82 -12.64
N ASP A 114 -13.51 14.26 -13.66
CA ASP A 114 -13.39 15.68 -13.97
C ASP A 114 -14.69 16.30 -14.52
N ILE A 115 -15.54 15.50 -15.16
CA ILE A 115 -16.80 15.96 -15.76
C ILE A 115 -17.93 16.02 -14.74
N ARG A 116 -17.96 15.10 -13.77
CA ARG A 116 -19.00 15.03 -12.75
C ARG A 116 -18.44 14.80 -11.36
N ASP A 117 -19.13 15.27 -10.36
CA ASP A 117 -18.84 14.95 -8.97
C ASP A 117 -19.63 13.68 -8.57
N ASP A 118 -18.91 12.61 -8.27
CA ASP A 118 -19.49 11.33 -7.87
C ASP A 118 -20.22 11.40 -6.52
N ASN A 119 -19.82 12.31 -5.64
CA ASN A 119 -20.48 12.46 -4.34
C ASN A 119 -21.93 12.91 -4.52
N TYR A 120 -22.16 13.94 -5.36
CA TYR A 120 -23.53 14.36 -5.68
C TYR A 120 -24.33 13.26 -6.36
N ALA A 121 -23.71 12.50 -7.27
CA ALA A 121 -24.39 11.43 -7.96
C ALA A 121 -24.87 10.31 -7.02
N ARG A 122 -24.06 9.93 -6.03
CA ARG A 122 -24.41 8.90 -5.03
C ARG A 122 -25.47 9.38 -4.05
N VAL A 123 -25.37 10.63 -3.61
CA VAL A 123 -26.31 11.22 -2.64
C VAL A 123 -27.67 11.44 -3.27
N ALA A 124 -27.76 11.77 -4.56
CA ALA A 124 -29.02 12.08 -5.23
C ALA A 124 -30.08 10.97 -5.11
N ALA A 125 -29.67 9.70 -5.27
CA ALA A 125 -30.59 8.58 -5.16
C ALA A 125 -31.24 8.42 -3.76
N THR A 126 -30.56 8.84 -2.71
CA THR A 126 -31.04 8.73 -1.33
C THR A 126 -31.70 9.99 -0.81
N ILE A 127 -31.25 11.16 -1.28
CA ILE A 127 -31.75 12.44 -0.79
C ILE A 127 -33.20 12.73 -1.24
N PHE A 128 -33.60 12.31 -2.46
CA PHE A 128 -34.95 12.58 -2.95
C PHE A 128 -36.06 11.91 -2.11
N PRO A 129 -35.96 10.60 -1.76
CA PRO A 129 -36.95 10.02 -0.85
C PRO A 129 -36.96 10.67 0.52
N MET A 130 -35.76 11.04 1.06
CA MET A 130 -35.67 11.72 2.36
C MET A 130 -36.34 13.09 2.32
N LEU A 131 -36.12 13.87 1.24
CA LEU A 131 -36.80 15.13 1.04
C LEU A 131 -38.31 14.95 0.87
N GLY A 132 -38.74 13.89 0.20
CA GLY A 132 -40.16 13.53 0.11
C GLY A 132 -40.79 13.25 1.47
N ILE A 133 -40.13 12.43 2.29
CA ILE A 133 -40.59 12.15 3.67
C ILE A 133 -40.59 13.41 4.53
N LEU A 134 -39.51 14.20 4.48
CA LEU A 134 -39.45 15.49 5.19
C LEU A 134 -40.59 16.40 4.75
N GLY A 135 -40.84 16.47 3.43
CA GLY A 135 -41.93 17.25 2.86
C GLY A 135 -43.30 16.80 3.36
N THR A 136 -43.49 15.48 3.55
CA THR A 136 -44.73 14.94 4.16
C THR A 136 -44.91 15.45 5.61
N PHE A 137 -43.86 15.39 6.42
CA PHE A 137 -43.94 15.90 7.81
C PHE A 137 -44.20 17.40 7.87
N VAL A 138 -43.54 18.18 7.02
CA VAL A 138 -43.77 19.64 6.94
C VAL A 138 -45.21 19.92 6.51
N ALA A 139 -45.70 19.22 5.49
CA ALA A 139 -47.06 19.41 5.00
C ALA A 139 -48.12 19.07 6.09
N ILE A 140 -47.94 17.99 6.84
CA ILE A 140 -48.81 17.61 7.97
C ILE A 140 -48.74 18.67 9.07
N ALA A 141 -47.53 19.11 9.44
CA ALA A 141 -47.35 20.11 10.49
C ALA A 141 -48.03 21.45 10.16
N VAL A 142 -47.94 21.89 8.90
CA VAL A 142 -48.57 23.13 8.43
C VAL A 142 -50.11 22.99 8.31
N SER A 143 -50.61 21.77 8.01
CA SER A 143 -52.05 21.49 7.85
C SER A 143 -52.75 21.24 9.21
N MET A 144 -52.01 21.18 10.31
CA MET A 144 -52.59 20.87 11.63
C MET A 144 -53.43 22.01 12.10
N PRO A 145 -54.76 21.81 12.33
CA PRO A 145 -55.66 22.87 12.82
C PRO A 145 -55.44 23.12 14.31
N ASP A 146 -55.73 24.35 14.75
CA ASP A 146 -55.81 24.66 16.17
C ASP A 146 -57.08 24.02 16.76
N PHE A 147 -56.92 22.95 17.53
CA PHE A 147 -58.03 22.22 18.14
C PHE A 147 -58.68 23.03 19.31
N THR A 148 -59.43 24.08 18.98
CA THR A 148 -60.25 24.78 19.92
C THR A 148 -61.68 24.21 19.85
N VAL A 149 -61.96 23.20 20.68
CA VAL A 149 -63.28 22.51 20.68
C VAL A 149 -64.31 23.36 21.37
N THR A 150 -65.19 24.05 20.61
CA THR A 150 -66.34 24.78 21.11
C THR A 150 -67.68 24.13 20.74
N SER A 151 -67.69 23.18 19.75
CA SER A 151 -68.87 22.41 19.35
C SER A 151 -68.48 21.15 18.56
N SER A 152 -69.38 20.12 18.53
CA SER A 152 -69.19 18.88 17.81
C SER A 152 -68.98 19.10 16.28
N GLU A 153 -69.74 20.03 15.70
CA GLU A 153 -69.65 20.35 14.27
C GLU A 153 -68.28 20.96 13.89
N LYS A 154 -67.73 21.80 14.76
CA LYS A 154 -66.38 22.34 14.54
C LYS A 154 -65.31 21.27 14.65
N LEU A 155 -65.45 20.29 15.54
CA LEU A 155 -64.57 19.17 15.68
C LEU A 155 -64.55 18.31 14.40
N ASP A 156 -65.75 18.00 13.84
CA ASP A 156 -65.86 17.22 12.60
C ASP A 156 -65.20 17.93 11.40
N GLN A 157 -65.36 19.26 11.31
CA GLN A 157 -64.69 20.08 10.29
C GLN A 157 -63.16 20.07 10.45
N GLN A 158 -62.64 20.18 11.69
CA GLN A 158 -61.20 20.15 11.94
C GLN A 158 -60.59 18.79 11.64
N ILE A 159 -61.31 17.71 11.98
CA ILE A 159 -60.88 16.34 11.61
C ILE A 159 -60.89 16.16 10.10
N SER A 160 -61.88 16.65 9.39
CA SER A 160 -61.95 16.58 7.93
C SER A 160 -60.80 17.34 7.27
N LEU A 161 -60.48 18.56 7.77
CA LEU A 161 -59.33 19.34 7.29
C LEU A 161 -58.00 18.64 7.56
N LEU A 162 -57.85 18.04 8.75
CA LEU A 162 -56.63 17.26 9.08
C LEU A 162 -56.45 16.06 8.15
N LEU A 163 -57.52 15.30 7.93
CA LEU A 163 -57.48 14.12 7.03
C LEU A 163 -57.19 14.54 5.60
N ALA A 164 -57.76 15.64 5.12
CA ALA A 164 -57.44 16.19 3.79
C ALA A 164 -55.96 16.64 3.71
N GLY A 165 -55.44 17.30 4.74
CA GLY A 165 -54.06 17.71 4.83
C GLY A 165 -53.09 16.55 4.83
N ILE A 166 -53.37 15.49 5.59
CA ILE A 166 -52.58 14.24 5.60
C ILE A 166 -52.61 13.59 4.19
N GLY A 167 -53.78 13.50 3.58
CA GLY A 167 -53.93 12.94 2.23
C GLY A 167 -53.07 13.67 1.19
N THR A 168 -53.05 14.99 1.20
CA THR A 168 -52.25 15.79 0.27
C THR A 168 -50.76 15.73 0.58
N ALA A 169 -50.38 15.57 1.86
CA ALA A 169 -48.97 15.44 2.25
C ALA A 169 -48.28 14.26 1.60
N PHE A 170 -48.96 13.13 1.39
CA PHE A 170 -48.38 11.94 0.75
C PHE A 170 -47.87 12.17 -0.67
N TYR A 171 -48.37 13.16 -1.40
CA TYR A 171 -47.86 13.50 -2.72
C TYR A 171 -46.38 13.88 -2.71
N ALA A 172 -45.89 14.51 -1.61
CA ALA A 172 -44.48 14.84 -1.48
C ALA A 172 -43.59 13.59 -1.38
N SER A 173 -44.01 12.60 -0.59
CA SER A 173 -43.27 11.32 -0.50
C SER A 173 -43.30 10.53 -1.79
N ILE A 174 -44.48 10.43 -2.46
CA ILE A 174 -44.62 9.78 -3.74
C ILE A 174 -43.69 10.41 -4.77
N TYR A 175 -43.65 11.76 -4.82
CA TYR A 175 -42.75 12.48 -5.72
C TYR A 175 -41.27 12.26 -5.43
N GLY A 176 -40.88 12.29 -4.17
CA GLY A 176 -39.49 12.02 -3.77
C GLY A 176 -39.01 10.62 -4.14
N ILE A 177 -39.86 9.60 -3.88
CA ILE A 177 -39.58 8.22 -4.29
C ILE A 177 -39.52 8.08 -5.81
N PHE A 178 -40.48 8.69 -6.53
CA PHE A 178 -40.49 8.70 -7.98
C PHE A 178 -39.23 9.34 -8.56
N LEU A 179 -38.78 10.49 -8.04
CA LEU A 179 -37.55 11.14 -8.49
C LEU A 179 -36.31 10.27 -8.26
N SER A 180 -36.26 9.55 -7.14
CA SER A 180 -35.17 8.62 -6.85
C SER A 180 -35.11 7.49 -7.89
N LEU A 181 -36.24 6.84 -8.17
CA LEU A 181 -36.32 5.78 -9.17
C LEU A 181 -35.96 6.31 -10.57
N TRP A 182 -36.46 7.50 -10.93
CA TRP A 182 -36.18 8.19 -12.18
C TRP A 182 -34.69 8.52 -12.32
N TRP A 183 -34.09 9.03 -11.23
CA TRP A 183 -32.65 9.28 -11.15
C TRP A 183 -31.83 8.02 -11.37
N ILE A 184 -32.13 6.94 -10.67
CA ILE A 184 -31.42 5.65 -10.75
C ILE A 184 -31.53 5.08 -12.15
N PHE A 185 -32.69 5.18 -12.80
CA PHE A 185 -32.87 4.71 -14.17
C PHE A 185 -31.91 5.39 -15.16
N PHE A 186 -31.82 6.73 -15.13
CA PHE A 186 -30.90 7.46 -15.99
C PHE A 186 -29.44 7.24 -15.60
N GLU A 187 -29.14 7.16 -14.32
CA GLU A 187 -27.81 6.86 -13.81
C GLU A 187 -27.29 5.52 -14.36
N ARG A 188 -28.06 4.46 -14.18
CA ARG A 188 -27.73 3.13 -14.68
C ARG A 188 -27.57 3.08 -16.20
N ARG A 189 -28.48 3.76 -16.91
CA ARG A 189 -28.41 3.86 -18.37
C ARG A 189 -27.15 4.61 -18.82
N GLY A 190 -26.77 5.66 -18.10
CA GLY A 190 -25.55 6.43 -18.38
C GLY A 190 -24.29 5.60 -18.17
N LEU A 191 -24.18 4.95 -17.01
CA LEU A 191 -23.04 4.08 -16.70
C LEU A 191 -22.89 2.95 -17.71
N ALA A 192 -23.98 2.27 -18.07
CA ALA A 192 -23.93 1.22 -19.10
C ALA A 192 -23.49 1.71 -20.47
N ARG A 193 -23.77 2.98 -20.80
CA ARG A 193 -23.34 3.59 -22.06
C ARG A 193 -21.84 3.89 -22.03
N ILE A 194 -21.34 4.41 -20.91
CA ILE A 194 -19.91 4.68 -20.71
C ILE A 194 -19.12 3.37 -20.76
N GLU A 195 -19.57 2.34 -20.03
CA GLU A 195 -18.91 1.02 -20.01
C GLU A 195 -18.78 0.44 -21.42
N ARG A 196 -19.80 0.58 -22.24
CA ARG A 196 -19.74 0.15 -23.65
C ARG A 196 -18.69 0.93 -24.45
N GLN A 197 -18.60 2.24 -24.27
CA GLN A 197 -17.58 3.05 -24.92
C GLN A 197 -16.17 2.70 -24.46
N VAL A 198 -15.99 2.41 -23.15
CA VAL A 198 -14.71 1.92 -22.61
C VAL A 198 -14.29 0.63 -23.30
N LEU A 199 -15.18 -0.36 -23.39
CA LEU A 199 -14.90 -1.65 -24.04
C LEU A 199 -14.54 -1.50 -25.51
N GLU A 200 -15.24 -0.62 -26.25
CA GLU A 200 -14.93 -0.33 -27.65
C GLU A 200 -13.54 0.30 -27.81
N LEU A 201 -13.19 1.27 -26.96
CA LEU A 201 -11.87 1.89 -26.97
C LEU A 201 -10.76 0.93 -26.47
N GLU A 202 -11.01 0.13 -25.44
CA GLU A 202 -10.08 -0.92 -25.01
C GLU A 202 -9.76 -1.88 -26.15
N ALA A 203 -10.75 -2.31 -26.92
CA ALA A 203 -10.55 -3.18 -28.08
C ALA A 203 -9.68 -2.52 -29.16
N LEU A 204 -9.90 -1.22 -29.45
CA LEU A 204 -9.11 -0.47 -30.42
C LEU A 204 -7.65 -0.26 -30.00
N TYR A 205 -7.41 0.04 -28.72
CA TYR A 205 -6.09 0.40 -28.21
C TYR A 205 -5.34 -0.77 -27.53
N ASN A 206 -5.94 -1.96 -27.44
CA ASN A 206 -5.37 -3.14 -26.78
C ASN A 206 -3.93 -3.47 -27.24
N SER A 207 -3.65 -3.31 -28.53
CA SER A 207 -2.31 -3.55 -29.08
C SER A 207 -1.24 -2.53 -28.64
N ARG A 208 -1.66 -1.35 -28.18
CA ARG A 208 -0.80 -0.22 -27.80
C ARG A 208 -0.60 -0.11 -26.27
N ILE A 209 -1.24 -0.96 -25.51
CA ILE A 209 -1.21 -0.97 -24.04
C ILE A 209 -0.56 -2.25 -23.57
N TRP A 210 0.25 -2.16 -22.51
CA TRP A 210 0.79 -3.34 -21.85
C TRP A 210 -0.33 -4.06 -21.10
N SER A 211 -0.53 -5.34 -21.40
CA SER A 211 -1.43 -6.13 -20.58
C SER A 211 -0.80 -6.38 -19.20
N ARG A 212 -1.62 -6.51 -18.18
CA ARG A 212 -1.14 -6.83 -16.82
C ARG A 212 -0.31 -8.12 -16.79
N SER A 213 -0.69 -9.11 -17.59
CA SER A 213 0.03 -10.37 -17.71
C SER A 213 1.42 -10.20 -18.36
N GLU A 214 1.56 -9.30 -19.36
CA GLU A 214 2.85 -8.99 -19.98
C GLU A 214 3.78 -8.27 -18.99
N LEU A 215 3.25 -7.31 -18.20
CA LEU A 215 4.01 -6.58 -17.17
C LEU A 215 4.48 -7.53 -16.05
N VAL A 216 3.60 -8.36 -15.50
CA VAL A 216 3.92 -9.34 -14.46
C VAL A 216 4.97 -10.35 -14.96
N LYS A 217 4.82 -10.83 -16.21
CA LYS A 217 5.81 -11.74 -16.81
C LYS A 217 7.18 -11.08 -16.94
N HIS A 218 7.22 -9.81 -17.32
CA HIS A 218 8.46 -9.05 -17.40
C HIS A 218 9.09 -8.83 -16.03
N GLU A 219 8.31 -8.50 -15.03
CA GLU A 219 8.74 -8.33 -13.64
C GLU A 219 9.32 -9.62 -13.08
N HIS A 220 8.66 -10.76 -13.31
CA HIS A 220 9.18 -12.08 -12.95
C HIS A 220 10.52 -12.37 -13.64
N MET A 221 10.62 -12.09 -14.93
CA MET A 221 11.85 -12.32 -15.67
C MET A 221 12.98 -11.40 -15.18
N GLN A 222 12.70 -10.15 -14.85
CA GLN A 222 13.69 -9.25 -14.23
C GLN A 222 14.10 -9.74 -12.83
N SER A 223 13.16 -10.25 -12.04
CA SER A 223 13.47 -10.83 -10.73
C SER A 223 14.36 -12.05 -10.87
N GLU A 224 14.05 -12.95 -11.79
CA GLU A 224 14.92 -14.13 -12.06
C GLU A 224 16.32 -13.73 -12.51
N LEU A 225 16.45 -12.73 -13.37
CA LEU A 225 17.76 -12.22 -13.80
C LEU A 225 18.54 -11.59 -12.65
N LYS A 226 17.88 -10.87 -11.75
CA LYS A 226 18.51 -10.33 -10.53
C LYS A 226 18.95 -11.45 -9.61
N ASP A 227 18.10 -12.46 -9.39
CA ASP A 227 18.42 -13.61 -8.54
C ASP A 227 19.59 -14.42 -9.12
N GLN A 228 19.61 -14.65 -10.43
CA GLN A 228 20.74 -15.28 -11.12
C GLN A 228 22.02 -14.46 -10.98
N LYS A 229 21.94 -13.14 -11.12
CA LYS A 229 23.09 -12.25 -10.92
C LYS A 229 23.61 -12.30 -9.48
N ILE A 230 22.71 -12.29 -8.49
CA ILE A 230 23.06 -12.43 -7.07
C ILE A 230 23.75 -13.78 -6.83
N ILE A 231 23.17 -14.89 -7.33
CA ILE A 231 23.74 -16.23 -7.20
C ILE A 231 25.12 -16.28 -7.84
N ARG A 232 25.27 -15.72 -9.05
CA ARG A 232 26.55 -15.68 -9.76
C ARG A 232 27.59 -14.85 -9.02
N THR A 233 27.21 -13.67 -8.52
CA THR A 233 28.10 -12.82 -7.73
C THR A 233 28.51 -13.50 -6.42
N LEU A 234 27.58 -14.21 -5.77
CA LEU A 234 27.90 -15.03 -4.58
C LEU A 234 28.86 -16.17 -4.94
N GLN A 235 28.63 -16.88 -6.05
CA GLN A 235 29.54 -17.94 -6.53
C GLN A 235 30.91 -17.39 -6.90
N GLU A 236 30.99 -16.22 -7.54
CA GLU A 236 32.27 -15.56 -7.88
C GLU A 236 32.98 -15.05 -6.62
N THR A 237 32.24 -14.50 -5.64
CA THR A 237 32.82 -13.98 -4.39
C THR A 237 33.23 -15.09 -3.43
N PHE A 238 32.49 -16.21 -3.37
CA PHE A 238 32.79 -17.37 -2.55
C PHE A 238 33.41 -18.53 -3.38
N ASN A 239 34.10 -18.16 -4.46
CA ASN A 239 34.83 -19.15 -5.26
C ASN A 239 35.89 -19.85 -4.40
N LEU A 240 36.24 -21.10 -4.82
CA LEU A 240 37.26 -21.93 -4.18
C LEU A 240 38.60 -21.18 -4.00
N ASP A 241 38.90 -20.25 -4.90
CA ASP A 241 40.09 -19.39 -4.84
C ASP A 241 40.06 -18.38 -3.69
N PHE A 242 38.89 -17.75 -3.40
CA PHE A 242 38.72 -16.89 -2.24
C PHE A 242 38.89 -17.65 -0.92
N ILE A 243 38.33 -18.87 -0.86
CA ILE A 243 38.51 -19.74 0.34
C ILE A 243 39.95 -20.18 0.48
N LYS A 244 40.63 -20.48 -0.62
CA LYS A 244 42.07 -20.82 -0.62
C LYS A 244 42.93 -19.63 -0.21
N ASP A 245 42.67 -18.43 -0.74
CA ASP A 245 43.40 -17.22 -0.42
C ASP A 245 43.22 -16.84 1.04
N MET A 246 41.98 -16.90 1.53
CA MET A 246 41.67 -16.68 2.93
C MET A 246 42.38 -17.70 3.83
N ASN A 247 42.32 -18.98 3.47
CA ASN A 247 42.99 -20.04 4.22
C ASN A 247 44.53 -19.89 4.17
N ALA A 248 45.10 -19.51 3.03
CA ALA A 248 46.50 -19.20 2.88
C ALA A 248 46.95 -17.99 3.73
N GLN A 249 46.12 -16.97 3.81
CA GLN A 249 46.39 -15.79 4.63
C GLN A 249 46.26 -16.09 6.14
N TYR A 250 45.28 -16.90 6.54
CA TYR A 250 45.19 -17.41 7.93
C TYR A 250 46.37 -18.31 8.28
N MET A 251 46.75 -19.21 7.39
CA MET A 251 47.91 -20.09 7.61
C MET A 251 49.22 -19.28 7.73
N LYS A 252 49.39 -18.25 6.91
CA LYS A 252 50.54 -17.33 6.99
C LYS A 252 50.58 -16.53 8.28
N ASN A 253 49.44 -16.04 8.74
CA ASN A 253 49.33 -15.36 10.02
C ASN A 253 49.60 -16.31 11.18
N TYR A 254 49.08 -17.54 11.09
CA TYR A 254 49.32 -18.57 12.10
C TYR A 254 50.82 -18.94 12.17
N GLN A 255 51.48 -19.17 10.99
CA GLN A 255 52.90 -19.39 10.91
C GLN A 255 53.73 -18.26 11.54
N ARG A 256 53.34 -16.99 11.30
CA ARG A 256 54.02 -15.83 11.90
C ARG A 256 53.86 -15.80 13.40
N ILE A 257 52.67 -16.10 13.93
CA ILE A 257 52.42 -16.19 15.38
C ILE A 257 53.29 -17.31 16.02
N VAL A 258 53.35 -18.47 15.35
CA VAL A 258 54.19 -19.60 15.79
C VAL A 258 55.67 -19.24 15.76
N GLU A 259 56.15 -18.59 14.71
CA GLU A 259 57.57 -18.14 14.59
C GLU A 259 57.89 -17.09 15.63
N ASP A 260 57.07 -16.08 15.85
CA ASP A 260 57.30 -15.03 16.86
C ASP A 260 57.26 -15.61 18.27
N THR A 261 56.38 -16.56 18.53
CA THR A 261 56.29 -17.30 19.78
C THR A 261 57.54 -18.15 19.98
N SER A 262 57.97 -18.90 18.95
CA SER A 262 59.18 -19.73 18.97
C SER A 262 60.44 -18.88 19.25
N ARG A 263 60.53 -17.70 18.62
CA ARG A 263 61.64 -16.72 18.92
C ARG A 263 61.59 -16.24 20.35
N SER A 264 60.42 -15.95 20.86
CA SER A 264 60.24 -15.50 22.25
C SER A 264 60.67 -16.61 23.23
N PHE A 265 60.32 -17.88 22.94
CA PHE A 265 60.77 -19.03 23.73
C PHE A 265 62.28 -19.24 23.61
N ALA A 266 62.87 -19.10 22.44
CA ALA A 266 64.34 -19.23 22.29
C ALA A 266 65.06 -18.15 23.12
N LEU A 267 64.57 -16.90 23.11
CA LEU A 267 65.13 -15.78 23.84
C LEU A 267 64.98 -15.98 25.37
N LEU A 268 63.85 -16.56 25.82
CA LEU A 268 63.63 -16.94 27.20
C LEU A 268 64.54 -18.09 27.64
N ALA A 269 64.72 -19.09 26.77
CA ALA A 269 65.64 -20.22 27.04
C ALA A 269 67.09 -19.73 27.15
N ASP A 270 67.51 -18.79 26.28
CA ASP A 270 68.83 -18.17 26.32
C ASP A 270 69.05 -17.37 27.63
N ARG A 271 68.07 -16.57 28.02
CA ARG A 271 68.10 -15.86 29.33
C ARG A 271 68.09 -16.82 30.53
N MET A 272 67.34 -17.91 30.43
CA MET A 272 67.40 -18.95 31.48
C MET A 272 68.78 -19.61 31.58
N GLN A 273 69.41 -19.85 30.41
CA GLN A 273 70.74 -20.40 30.34
C GLN A 273 71.80 -19.43 30.93
N GLU A 274 71.65 -18.13 30.61
CA GLU A 274 72.48 -17.05 31.11
C GLU A 274 72.31 -16.94 32.67
N ALA A 275 71.07 -16.90 33.16
CA ALA A 275 70.79 -16.90 34.60
C ALA A 275 71.32 -18.20 35.32
N SER A 276 71.25 -19.35 34.64
CA SER A 276 71.82 -20.60 35.17
C SER A 276 73.33 -20.54 35.21
N ASN A 277 73.98 -19.94 34.21
CA ASN A 277 75.45 -19.75 34.22
C ASN A 277 75.90 -18.77 35.33
N ASP A 278 75.16 -17.64 35.48
CA ASP A 278 75.40 -16.67 36.53
C ASP A 278 75.25 -17.31 37.93
N LEU A 279 74.24 -18.18 38.07
CA LEU A 279 74.01 -18.94 39.33
C LEU A 279 75.18 -19.90 39.59
N ARG A 280 75.67 -20.60 38.54
CA ARG A 280 76.87 -21.47 38.66
C ARG A 280 78.13 -20.68 39.03
N GLN A 281 78.31 -19.51 38.42
CA GLN A 281 79.46 -18.65 38.72
C GLN A 281 79.38 -18.09 40.12
N THR A 282 78.17 -17.70 40.59
CA THR A 282 77.94 -17.25 41.97
C THR A 282 78.21 -18.41 42.94
N LEU A 283 77.73 -19.63 42.62
CA LEU A 283 78.04 -20.82 43.43
C LEU A 283 79.57 -21.17 43.51
N SER A 284 80.28 -21.02 42.32
CA SER A 284 81.73 -21.23 42.33
C SER A 284 82.49 -20.18 43.11
N MET A 285 82.07 -18.89 43.08
CA MET A 285 82.65 -17.83 43.94
C MET A 285 82.36 -18.01 45.42
N LEU A 286 81.18 -18.61 45.75
CA LEU A 286 80.79 -18.95 47.10
C LEU A 286 81.63 -20.09 47.69
N GLN A 287 82.10 -21.00 46.81
CA GLN A 287 82.95 -22.11 47.25
C GLN A 287 84.39 -21.65 47.53
N GLU A 288 84.84 -20.50 46.94
CA GLU A 288 86.16 -19.89 47.18
C GLU A 288 86.23 -18.91 48.38
N ARG A 289 85.08 -18.29 48.82
CA ARG A 289 85.05 -17.33 49.93
C ARG A 289 84.19 -17.84 51.11
N LYS A 290 84.83 -18.05 52.25
CA LYS A 290 84.24 -18.41 53.55
C LYS A 290 83.44 -17.24 54.20
N GLU A 291 82.51 -16.59 53.57
CA GLU A 291 81.59 -15.70 54.22
C GLU A 291 80.16 -16.13 53.85
N ALA A 292 79.64 -17.09 54.66
CA ALA A 292 78.46 -17.91 54.33
C ALA A 292 77.10 -17.21 54.51
N VAL A 293 76.96 -16.08 55.15
CA VAL A 293 75.65 -15.54 55.56
C VAL A 293 75.11 -14.60 54.53
N GLU A 294 75.89 -13.70 53.88
CA GLU A 294 75.43 -12.79 52.81
C GLU A 294 75.17 -13.48 51.53
N ALA A 295 75.89 -14.56 51.27
CA ALA A 295 75.76 -15.37 50.05
C ALA A 295 74.47 -16.24 50.04
N GLU A 296 74.09 -16.74 51.21
CA GLU A 296 72.83 -17.51 51.40
C GLU A 296 71.61 -16.64 51.15
N GLU A 297 71.60 -15.36 51.55
CA GLU A 297 70.53 -14.41 51.31
C GLU A 297 70.49 -13.98 49.82
N ALA A 298 71.63 -13.84 49.13
CA ALA A 298 71.67 -13.53 47.72
C ALA A 298 71.18 -14.71 46.86
N LEU A 299 71.58 -15.92 47.21
CA LEU A 299 71.11 -17.16 46.53
C LEU A 299 69.60 -17.34 46.75
N ARG A 300 69.07 -17.08 47.94
CA ARG A 300 67.66 -17.15 48.20
C ARG A 300 66.85 -16.14 47.38
N ARG A 301 67.35 -14.89 47.28
CA ARG A 301 66.70 -13.85 46.45
C ARG A 301 66.72 -14.26 44.97
N ASN A 302 67.81 -14.76 44.45
CA ASN A 302 67.93 -15.24 43.06
C ASN A 302 67.03 -16.47 42.78
N MET A 303 66.94 -17.40 43.75
CA MET A 303 66.03 -18.54 43.64
C MET A 303 64.54 -18.10 43.69
N GLU A 304 64.16 -17.15 44.54
CA GLU A 304 62.82 -16.58 44.56
C GLU A 304 62.49 -15.82 43.25
N GLN A 305 63.45 -15.11 42.70
CA GLN A 305 63.28 -14.42 41.39
C GLN A 305 63.14 -15.40 40.23
N PHE A 306 63.91 -16.47 40.20
CA PHE A 306 63.79 -17.56 39.27
C PHE A 306 62.44 -18.25 39.38
N ALA A 307 61.98 -18.58 40.56
CA ALA A 307 60.69 -19.19 40.80
C ALA A 307 59.54 -18.30 40.34
N ARG A 308 59.61 -16.96 40.58
CA ARG A 308 58.62 -16.02 40.05
C ARG A 308 58.63 -15.93 38.55
N THR A 309 59.80 -15.96 37.92
CA THR A 309 59.95 -15.94 36.47
C THR A 309 59.40 -17.22 35.82
N ALA A 310 59.68 -18.39 36.40
CA ALA A 310 59.14 -19.68 35.99
C ALA A 310 57.60 -19.72 36.11
N GLN A 311 57.07 -19.20 37.25
CA GLN A 311 55.64 -19.14 37.48
C GLN A 311 54.92 -18.13 36.51
N THR A 312 55.64 -17.07 36.12
CA THR A 312 55.12 -16.12 35.12
C THR A 312 55.12 -16.74 33.72
N LEU A 313 56.12 -17.53 33.43
CA LEU A 313 56.18 -18.29 32.17
C LEU A 313 55.06 -19.34 32.10
N GLU A 314 54.85 -20.10 33.16
CA GLU A 314 53.79 -21.09 33.25
C GLU A 314 52.39 -20.44 33.06
N ARG A 315 52.12 -19.33 33.72
CA ARG A 315 50.87 -18.56 33.49
C ARG A 315 50.78 -17.98 32.08
N GLY A 316 51.90 -17.54 31.50
CA GLY A 316 51.97 -17.06 30.11
C GLY A 316 51.63 -18.14 29.11
N LEU A 317 52.10 -19.35 29.34
CA LEU A 317 51.80 -20.53 28.55
C LEU A 317 50.32 -20.94 28.63
N GLU A 318 49.81 -20.97 29.85
CA GLU A 318 48.39 -21.27 30.14
C GLU A 318 47.47 -20.25 29.47
N HIS A 319 47.81 -18.96 29.55
CA HIS A 319 47.04 -17.89 28.89
C HIS A 319 47.16 -17.91 27.37
N PHE A 320 48.30 -18.36 26.81
CA PHE A 320 48.49 -18.54 25.41
C PHE A 320 47.63 -19.70 24.89
N ASP A 321 47.64 -20.83 25.56
CA ASP A 321 46.84 -22.01 25.23
C ASP A 321 45.35 -21.68 25.22
N GLU A 322 44.88 -21.01 26.26
CA GLU A 322 43.49 -20.54 26.37
C GLU A 322 43.12 -19.47 25.33
N SER A 323 44.08 -18.63 24.91
CA SER A 323 43.86 -17.62 23.85
C SER A 323 43.79 -18.24 22.47
N VAL A 324 44.61 -19.28 22.21
CA VAL A 324 44.58 -20.05 20.95
C VAL A 324 43.26 -20.83 20.85
N GLU A 325 42.86 -21.50 21.94
CA GLU A 325 41.64 -22.29 22.01
C GLU A 325 40.41 -21.38 21.77
N ARG A 326 40.32 -20.22 22.46
CA ARG A 326 39.23 -19.24 22.23
C ARG A 326 39.24 -18.68 20.84
N SER A 327 40.39 -18.47 20.21
CA SER A 327 40.49 -17.97 18.84
C SER A 327 40.02 -19.00 17.83
N LEU A 328 40.37 -20.28 18.04
CA LEU A 328 39.92 -21.39 17.22
C LEU A 328 38.39 -21.61 17.37
N GLU A 329 37.86 -21.58 18.61
CA GLU A 329 36.44 -21.69 18.87
C GLU A 329 35.63 -20.54 18.22
N LYS A 330 36.16 -19.31 18.26
CA LYS A 330 35.52 -18.14 17.60
C LYS A 330 35.52 -18.28 16.10
N ILE A 331 36.61 -18.78 15.49
CA ILE A 331 36.70 -19.02 14.05
C ILE A 331 35.70 -20.12 13.66
N ASP A 332 35.61 -21.20 14.42
CA ASP A 332 34.67 -22.30 14.16
C ASP A 332 33.21 -21.85 14.27
N PHE A 333 32.90 -21.03 15.29
CA PHE A 333 31.59 -20.43 15.49
C PHE A 333 31.21 -19.46 14.38
N GLU A 334 32.13 -18.58 13.93
CA GLU A 334 31.88 -17.64 12.83
C GLU A 334 31.72 -18.37 11.49
N LEU A 335 32.50 -19.44 11.25
CA LEU A 335 32.40 -20.30 10.07
C LEU A 335 31.06 -21.07 10.04
N ALA A 336 30.68 -21.67 11.17
CA ALA A 336 29.40 -22.36 11.32
C ALA A 336 28.23 -21.41 11.13
N GLY A 337 28.30 -20.20 11.71
CA GLY A 337 27.29 -19.16 11.53
C GLY A 337 27.20 -18.62 10.10
N ALA A 338 28.30 -18.58 9.36
CA ALA A 338 28.30 -18.20 7.94
C ALA A 338 27.67 -19.28 7.06
N VAL A 339 28.02 -20.55 7.29
CA VAL A 339 27.45 -21.71 6.59
C VAL A 339 25.95 -21.83 6.86
N GLU A 340 25.51 -21.63 8.09
CA GLU A 340 24.09 -21.66 8.44
C GLU A 340 23.29 -20.50 7.81
N ARG A 341 23.87 -19.30 7.75
CA ARG A 341 23.27 -18.15 7.06
C ARG A 341 23.13 -18.41 5.56
N LEU A 342 24.15 -18.99 4.93
CA LEU A 342 24.10 -19.41 3.53
C LEU A 342 23.04 -20.50 3.30
N GLY A 343 22.94 -21.48 4.19
CA GLY A 343 21.93 -22.52 4.17
C GLY A 343 20.50 -21.93 4.27
N ARG A 344 20.27 -20.99 5.18
CA ARG A 344 18.95 -20.30 5.35
C ARG A 344 18.59 -19.47 4.12
N ILE A 345 19.55 -18.76 3.52
CA ILE A 345 19.31 -17.98 2.29
C ILE A 345 18.94 -18.91 1.14
N THR A 346 19.64 -20.01 0.99
CA THR A 346 19.37 -21.02 -0.05
C THR A 346 17.98 -21.65 0.14
N GLU A 347 17.62 -21.96 1.38
CA GLU A 347 16.31 -22.52 1.71
C GLU A 347 15.17 -21.52 1.54
N MET A 348 15.37 -20.24 1.89
CA MET A 348 14.39 -19.17 1.63
C MET A 348 14.17 -19.00 0.11
N ILE A 349 15.23 -18.99 -0.68
CA ILE A 349 15.12 -18.89 -2.15
C ILE A 349 14.37 -20.11 -2.70
N ALA A 350 14.66 -21.31 -2.21
CA ALA A 350 13.99 -22.54 -2.63
C ALA A 350 12.51 -22.56 -2.24
N ARG A 351 12.15 -22.12 -1.02
CA ARG A 351 10.76 -22.01 -0.55
C ARG A 351 9.98 -20.95 -1.31
N GLN A 352 10.60 -19.81 -1.60
CA GLN A 352 9.99 -18.74 -2.39
C GLN A 352 9.71 -19.19 -3.83
N ARG A 353 10.60 -19.98 -4.43
CA ARG A 353 10.39 -20.64 -5.73
C ARG A 353 9.24 -21.65 -5.70
N GLN A 354 9.13 -22.46 -4.64
CA GLN A 354 8.04 -23.43 -4.50
C GLN A 354 6.69 -22.76 -4.27
N GLN A 355 6.65 -21.66 -3.53
CA GLN A 355 5.42 -20.87 -3.30
C GLN A 355 4.99 -20.10 -4.55
N ALA A 356 5.93 -19.53 -5.29
CA ALA A 356 5.64 -18.86 -6.57
C ALA A 356 5.16 -19.84 -7.65
N GLY A 357 5.64 -21.09 -7.64
CA GLY A 357 5.21 -22.14 -8.57
C GLY A 357 3.86 -22.80 -8.21
N ARG A 358 3.38 -22.65 -6.95
CA ARG A 358 2.09 -23.20 -6.49
C ARG A 358 0.93 -22.22 -6.53
N ARG A 359 1.18 -20.92 -6.59
CA ARG A 359 0.15 -19.90 -6.78
C ARG A 359 0.05 -19.60 -8.27
N GLY A 360 -0.86 -20.27 -8.94
CA GLY A 360 -1.32 -19.90 -10.28
C GLY A 360 -1.83 -18.44 -10.28
N PRO A 361 -1.86 -17.78 -11.44
CA PRO A 361 -2.22 -16.37 -11.53
C PRO A 361 -3.64 -16.02 -11.03
N ASP A 362 -4.51 -17.02 -10.81
CA ASP A 362 -5.94 -16.80 -10.52
C ASP A 362 -6.31 -16.61 -9.04
N GLU A 363 -5.47 -17.03 -8.08
CA GLU A 363 -5.87 -16.94 -6.67
C GLU A 363 -5.61 -15.56 -6.01
N ARG A 364 -4.87 -14.64 -6.66
CA ARG A 364 -4.62 -13.31 -6.09
C ARG A 364 -5.69 -12.26 -6.47
N PHE A 365 -6.62 -12.60 -7.36
CA PHE A 365 -7.61 -11.66 -7.84
C PHE A 365 -8.88 -11.59 -6.98
N PHE A 366 -9.11 -12.60 -6.11
CA PHE A 366 -10.33 -12.68 -5.28
C PHE A 366 -10.15 -12.18 -3.84
N ASP A 367 -8.91 -12.06 -3.33
CA ASP A 367 -8.67 -11.68 -1.92
C ASP A 367 -8.71 -10.15 -1.66
N ASP A 368 -8.59 -9.30 -2.71
CA ASP A 368 -8.63 -7.84 -2.53
C ASP A 368 -10.03 -7.23 -2.69
N GLU A 369 -10.97 -7.95 -3.33
CA GLU A 369 -12.36 -7.45 -3.48
C GLU A 369 -13.22 -7.66 -2.22
N ASP A 370 -12.86 -8.60 -1.35
CA ASP A 370 -13.65 -8.90 -0.14
C ASP A 370 -13.23 -8.07 1.10
N ARG A 371 -12.10 -7.35 1.05
CA ARG A 371 -11.69 -6.43 2.14
C ARG A 371 -12.26 -5.02 2.03
N GLY A 372 -12.93 -4.69 0.97
CA GLY A 372 -13.57 -3.38 0.76
C GLY A 372 -15.04 -3.30 1.14
N ARG A 373 -15.63 -4.37 1.73
CA ARG A 373 -17.07 -4.40 2.03
C ARG A 373 -17.46 -4.43 3.52
N GLU A 374 -16.48 -4.41 4.43
CA GLU A 374 -16.78 -4.21 5.85
C GLU A 374 -16.00 -3.00 6.38
N VAL A 375 -16.55 -1.79 6.16
CA VAL A 375 -16.59 -0.61 7.07
C VAL A 375 -17.66 0.35 6.53
#